data_a22c62479201acffd4e1ca152b7441bd
#
_entry.id   a22c62479201acffd4e1ca152b7441bd
#
_cell.length_a   1.000
_cell.length_b   1.000
_cell.length_c   1.000
_cell.angle_alpha   90.00
_cell.angle_beta   90.00
_cell.angle_gamma   90.00
#
_symmetry.space_group_name_H-M   'P 1'
#
loop_
_entity.id
_entity.type
_entity.pdbx_description
1 polymer ?
#
loop_
_entity_poly.entity_id
_entity_poly.type
_entity_poly.pdbx_seq_one_letter_code
_entity_poly.pdbx_strand_id
1 'polypeptide(L)' 'MQATDNFPRRLRDARRAAGLTQVELADRVGVHQTRLSQIEGGAAVDLEMRWKLAVALGVDPHRLDDRLASTKRRGK' A
#
# COMPACT_ATOMS: atom_id res chain seq x y z
N MET A 1 3.69 -1.88 23.03
CA MET A 1 3.82 -1.69 22.36
C MET A 1 2.97 -1.43 21.49
N GLN A 2 2.78 -1.02 20.95
CA GLN A 2 1.92 -0.74 20.16
C GLN A 2 1.97 -1.47 19.02
N ALA A 3 0.92 -1.83 18.48
CA ALA A 3 0.95 -2.53 17.30
C ALA A 3 1.51 -1.65 16.27
N THR A 4 2.40 -2.13 15.54
CA THR A 4 3.03 -1.36 14.53
C THR A 4 2.40 -1.69 13.20
N ASP A 5 2.00 -0.66 12.49
CA ASP A 5 1.46 -0.86 11.17
C ASP A 5 2.63 -0.95 10.19
N ASN A 6 2.91 -2.13 9.70
CA ASN A 6 4.03 -2.34 8.80
C ASN A 6 3.71 -2.00 7.36
N PHE A 7 2.50 -1.57 7.09
CA PHE A 7 2.11 -1.26 5.72
C PHE A 7 3.00 -0.23 5.05
N PRO A 8 3.34 0.90 5.69
CA PRO A 8 4.17 1.90 5.01
C PRO A 8 5.50 1.33 4.54
N ARG A 9 6.13 0.51 5.38
CA ARG A 9 7.39 -0.05 5.05
C ARG A 9 7.26 -1.10 3.97
N ARG A 10 6.25 -1.96 4.06
CA ARG A 10 6.01 -2.97 3.05
C ARG A 10 5.69 -2.33 1.71
N LEU A 11 4.94 -1.24 1.73
CA LEU A 11 4.61 -0.51 0.52
C LEU A 11 5.87 0.02 -0.15
N ARG A 12 6.72 0.67 0.63
CA ARG A 12 7.93 1.24 0.08
C ARG A 12 8.82 0.14 -0.51
N ASP A 13 8.97 -0.97 0.20
CA ASP A 13 9.80 -2.07 -0.27
C ASP A 13 9.23 -2.67 -1.55
N ALA A 14 7.92 -2.84 -1.62
CA ALA A 14 7.29 -3.39 -2.80
C ALA A 14 7.43 -2.44 -3.98
N ARG A 15 7.31 -1.13 -3.73
CA ARG A 15 7.47 -0.14 -4.78
C ARG A 15 8.88 -0.20 -5.36
N ARG A 16 9.88 -0.27 -4.48
CA ARG A 16 11.27 -0.33 -4.92
C ARG A 16 11.56 -1.62 -5.66
N ALA A 17 10.99 -2.72 -5.19
CA ALA A 17 11.16 -4.01 -5.85
C ALA A 17 10.56 -3.99 -7.25
N ALA A 18 9.52 -3.19 -7.44
CA ALA A 18 8.88 -3.06 -8.75
C ALA A 18 9.61 -2.06 -9.65
N GLY A 19 10.63 -1.39 -9.12
CA GLY A 19 11.39 -0.42 -9.89
C GLY A 19 10.68 0.90 -10.12
N LEU A 20 9.73 1.24 -9.24
CA LEU A 20 8.95 2.44 -9.43
C LEU A 20 9.36 3.56 -8.48
N THR A 21 9.30 4.80 -8.97
CA THR A 21 9.48 5.95 -8.09
C THR A 21 8.14 6.24 -7.43
N GLN A 22 8.15 7.11 -6.42
CA GLN A 22 6.90 7.54 -5.78
C GLN A 22 5.99 8.21 -6.81
N VAL A 23 6.55 9.01 -7.69
CA VAL A 23 5.77 9.71 -8.71
C VAL A 23 5.07 8.70 -9.62
N GLU A 24 5.81 7.68 -10.04
CA GLU A 24 5.23 6.68 -10.93
C GLU A 24 4.11 5.90 -10.27
N LEU A 25 4.31 5.50 -9.02
CA LEU A 25 3.25 4.75 -8.34
C LEU A 25 2.06 5.65 -8.07
N ALA A 26 2.30 6.89 -7.65
CA ALA A 26 1.20 7.82 -7.39
C ALA A 26 0.35 8.01 -8.65
N ASP A 27 1.00 8.12 -9.80
CA ASP A 27 0.30 8.26 -11.05
C ASP A 27 -0.59 7.05 -11.32
N ARG A 28 -0.09 5.86 -11.04
CA ARG A 28 -0.86 4.65 -11.30
C ARG A 28 -2.11 4.54 -10.47
N VAL A 29 -2.08 5.07 -9.26
CA VAL A 29 -3.26 4.99 -8.39
C VAL A 29 -4.08 6.28 -8.41
N GLY A 30 -3.63 7.27 -9.16
CA GLY A 30 -4.41 8.50 -9.32
C GLY A 30 -4.33 9.47 -8.16
N VAL A 31 -3.21 9.50 -7.44
CA VAL A 31 -3.04 10.44 -6.35
C VAL A 31 -1.77 11.26 -6.58
N HIS A 32 -1.64 12.34 -5.85
CA HIS A 32 -0.45 13.16 -5.95
C HIS A 32 0.70 12.49 -5.22
N GLN A 33 1.91 12.70 -5.71
CA GLN A 33 3.11 12.12 -5.10
C GLN A 33 3.25 12.49 -3.63
N THR A 34 2.82 13.69 -3.25
CA THR A 34 2.87 14.12 -1.86
C THR A 34 2.05 13.19 -0.98
N ARG A 35 0.88 12.78 -1.47
CA ARG A 35 0.04 11.86 -0.71
C ARG A 35 0.74 10.52 -0.52
N LEU A 36 1.34 10.00 -1.57
CA LEU A 36 2.05 8.74 -1.48
C LEU A 36 3.22 8.84 -0.51
N SER A 37 3.94 9.94 -0.57
CA SER A 37 5.05 10.17 0.34
C SER A 37 4.59 10.14 1.79
N GLN A 38 3.44 10.75 2.07
CA GLN A 38 2.87 10.74 3.41
C GLN A 38 2.48 9.34 3.84
N ILE A 39 1.91 8.56 2.94
CA ILE A 39 1.52 7.19 3.25
C ILE A 39 2.76 6.35 3.57
N GLU A 40 3.82 6.50 2.81
CA GLU A 40 5.06 5.77 3.06
C GLU A 40 5.73 6.24 4.34
N GLY A 41 5.39 7.45 4.78
CA GLY A 41 5.90 7.98 6.02
C GLY A 41 5.05 7.63 7.22
N GLY A 42 3.99 6.89 7.04
CA GLY A 42 3.16 6.44 8.15
C GLY A 42 1.82 7.12 8.31
N ALA A 43 1.43 7.99 7.37
CA ALA A 43 0.13 8.65 7.47
C ALA A 43 -0.98 7.62 7.34
N ALA A 44 -2.10 7.89 7.96
CA ALA A 44 -3.24 6.97 7.93
C ALA A 44 -3.74 6.80 6.50
N VAL A 45 -4.13 5.59 6.17
CA VAL A 45 -4.63 5.28 4.85
C VAL A 45 -5.67 4.18 5.00
N ASP A 46 -6.79 4.31 4.30
CA ASP A 46 -7.86 3.34 4.45
C ASP A 46 -7.58 2.06 3.66
N LEU A 47 -8.38 1.04 3.89
CA LEU A 47 -8.15 -0.25 3.28
C LEU A 47 -8.32 -0.23 1.76
N GLU A 48 -9.23 0.60 1.29
CA GLU A 48 -9.44 0.69 -0.14
C GLU A 48 -8.19 1.19 -0.85
N MET A 49 -7.56 2.22 -0.29
CA MET A 49 -6.34 2.74 -0.89
C MET A 49 -5.20 1.73 -0.79
N ARG A 50 -5.12 0.99 0.32
CA ARG A 50 -4.10 -0.04 0.46
C ARG A 50 -4.26 -1.11 -0.62
N TRP A 51 -5.51 -1.47 -0.90
CA TRP A 51 -5.80 -2.44 -1.94
C TRP A 51 -5.37 -1.90 -3.30
N LYS A 52 -5.71 -0.64 -3.60
CA LYS A 52 -5.36 -0.03 -4.86
C LYS A 52 -3.85 0.00 -5.07
N LEU A 53 -3.11 0.30 -4.01
CA LEU A 53 -1.67 0.34 -4.11
C LEU A 53 -1.10 -1.05 -4.42
N ALA A 54 -1.64 -2.08 -3.80
CA ALA A 54 -1.18 -3.43 -4.05
C ALA A 54 -1.44 -3.83 -5.50
N VAL A 55 -2.63 -3.51 -5.99
CA VAL A 55 -2.98 -3.83 -7.37
C VAL A 55 -2.05 -3.11 -8.34
N ALA A 56 -1.78 -1.84 -8.06
CA ALA A 56 -0.91 -1.06 -8.93
C ALA A 56 0.52 -1.60 -8.95
N LEU A 57 0.94 -2.22 -7.86
CA LEU A 57 2.25 -2.79 -7.78
C LEU A 57 2.31 -4.23 -8.31
N GLY A 58 1.15 -4.81 -8.59
CA GLY A 58 1.08 -6.16 -9.07
C GLY A 58 1.39 -7.21 -8.01
N VAL A 59 1.18 -6.86 -6.74
CA VAL A 59 1.43 -7.80 -5.66
C VAL A 59 0.12 -8.19 -5.00
N ASP A 60 0.14 -9.33 -4.33
CA ASP A 60 -1.02 -9.79 -3.61
C ASP A 60 -1.27 -8.84 -2.45
N PRO A 61 -2.47 -8.25 -2.35
CA PRO A 61 -2.76 -7.34 -1.25
C PRO A 61 -2.47 -7.94 0.14
N HIS A 62 -2.59 -9.24 0.29
CA HIS A 62 -2.32 -9.87 1.57
C HIS A 62 -0.88 -9.72 1.99
N ARG A 63 0.00 -9.53 1.04
CA ARG A 63 1.40 -9.38 1.36
C ARG A 63 1.73 -8.00 1.88
N LEU A 64 0.90 -7.02 1.52
CA LEU A 64 1.11 -5.67 2.00
C LEU A 64 0.45 -5.43 3.35
N ASP A 65 -0.69 -6.06 3.59
CA ASP A 65 -1.42 -5.77 4.81
C ASP A 65 -2.29 -6.96 5.22
N ASP A 66 -2.06 -7.47 6.39
CA ASP A 66 -2.83 -8.58 6.91
C ASP A 66 -4.31 -8.26 7.03
N ARG A 67 -4.65 -6.99 7.19
CA ARG A 67 -6.05 -6.60 7.27
C ARG A 67 -6.75 -6.86 5.97
N LEU A 68 -6.03 -6.78 4.84
CA LEU A 68 -6.62 -7.03 3.55
C LEU A 68 -6.93 -8.52 3.37
N ALA A 69 -6.18 -9.36 4.03
CA ALA A 69 -6.43 -10.77 4.00
C ALA A 69 -7.79 -11.08 4.62
N SER A 70 -8.08 -10.42 5.76
CA SER A 70 -9.35 -10.60 6.39
C SER A 70 -10.47 -10.13 5.51
N THR A 71 -10.29 -9.01 4.87
CA THR A 71 -11.27 -8.45 3.98
C THR A 71 -11.60 -9.42 2.86
N LYS A 72 -10.58 -10.03 2.33
CA LYS A 72 -10.77 -10.92 1.26
C LYS A 72 -11.56 -12.14 1.67
N ARG A 73 -11.35 -12.63 2.85
CA ARG A 73 -12.01 -13.76 3.28
C ARG A 73 -13.44 -13.60 3.31
N ARG A 74 -13.96 -12.50 3.56
CA ARG A 74 -15.27 -12.35 3.62
C ARG A 74 -15.96 -12.57 2.43
N GLY A 75 -15.42 -12.45 1.37
CA GLY A 75 -16.05 -12.64 0.17
C GLY A 75 -16.67 -13.95 -0.01
N LYS A 76 -16.53 -14.83 0.73
CA LYS A 76 -16.97 -16.07 0.52
C LYS A 76 -18.09 -16.36 0.95
#